data_4db91a10f96fadc8b3b089b9f4ac8e70
#
_entry.id   4db91a10f96fadc8b3b089b9f4ac8e70
#
_cell.length_a   1.000
_cell.length_b   1.000
_cell.length_c   1.000
_cell.angle_alpha   90.00
_cell.angle_beta   90.00
_cell.angle_gamma   90.00
#
_symmetry.space_group_name_H-M   'P 1'
#
loop_
_entity.id
_entity.type
_entity.pdbx_description
1 polymer ?
#
loop_
_entity_poly.entity_id
_entity_poly.type
_entity_poly.pdbx_seq_one_letter_code
_entity_poly.pdbx_strand_id
1 'polypeptide(L)'
;MDKERFENFRPLDFLDLAKKSIEYLDEHGWNNSSLERNIFGRVYYGTFLFVREWLSNNTDDFNVKNNGDDHKNIPGYIKSKGPFDEDTNFIISDNLKKLRKLRNQADYNLIIPNENSREYARWNHSDVNNAIDLAEDIINSFRNV
;
A
#
# COMPACT_ATOMS: atom_id res chain seq x y z
N MET A 1 -14.66 9.13 -19.45
CA MET A 1 -13.88 9.35 -18.25
C MET A 1 -13.07 10.60 -18.45
N ASP A 2 -13.20 11.54 -17.53
CA ASP A 2 -12.62 12.85 -17.67
C ASP A 2 -11.09 12.77 -17.55
N LYS A 3 -10.37 13.03 -18.63
CA LYS A 3 -8.90 13.01 -18.67
C LYS A 3 -8.28 13.95 -17.63
N GLU A 4 -8.89 15.10 -17.39
CA GLU A 4 -8.43 16.07 -16.40
C GLU A 4 -8.40 15.52 -14.97
N ARG A 5 -9.34 14.63 -14.65
CA ARG A 5 -9.44 13.99 -13.34
C ARG A 5 -8.30 13.02 -13.08
N PHE A 6 -7.73 12.41 -14.14
CA PHE A 6 -6.59 11.51 -14.05
C PHE A 6 -5.25 12.23 -14.10
N GLU A 7 -5.13 13.30 -14.85
CA GLU A 7 -3.89 14.07 -14.93
C GLU A 7 -3.51 14.72 -13.59
N ASN A 8 -4.51 14.98 -12.73
CA ASN A 8 -4.30 15.53 -11.39
C ASN A 8 -4.24 14.46 -10.29
N PHE A 9 -4.41 13.18 -10.62
CA PHE A 9 -4.35 12.11 -9.65
C PHE A 9 -2.90 11.71 -9.38
N ARG A 10 -2.47 11.88 -8.13
CA ARG A 10 -1.13 11.56 -7.67
C ARG A 10 -1.18 10.41 -6.66
N PRO A 11 -0.83 9.17 -7.06
CA PRO A 11 -0.81 8.04 -6.13
C PRO A 11 0.01 8.31 -4.86
N LEU A 12 1.11 9.05 -4.99
CA LEU A 12 1.97 9.39 -3.87
C LEU A 12 1.34 10.33 -2.85
N ASP A 13 0.27 11.05 -3.21
CA ASP A 13 -0.46 11.88 -2.24
C ASP A 13 -1.09 11.04 -1.13
N PHE A 14 -1.45 9.79 -1.41
CA PHE A 14 -1.89 8.85 -0.38
C PHE A 14 -0.80 8.55 0.65
N LEU A 15 0.44 8.38 0.19
CA LEU A 15 1.57 8.14 1.06
C LEU A 15 1.91 9.38 1.90
N ASP A 16 1.88 10.56 1.28
CA ASP A 16 2.10 11.83 1.99
C ASP A 16 1.05 12.06 3.07
N LEU A 17 -0.20 11.72 2.78
CA LEU A 17 -1.29 11.83 3.74
C LEU A 17 -1.13 10.84 4.90
N ALA A 18 -0.63 9.64 4.63
CA ALA A 18 -0.29 8.68 5.66
C ALA A 18 0.80 9.23 6.61
N LYS A 19 1.85 9.82 6.05
CA LYS A 19 2.94 10.44 6.82
C LYS A 19 2.44 11.59 7.70
N LYS A 20 1.56 12.45 7.17
CA LYS A 20 0.94 13.53 7.94
C LYS A 20 0.06 13.00 9.06
N SER A 21 -0.64 11.90 8.82
CA SER A 21 -1.44 11.24 9.86
C SER A 21 -0.57 10.71 11.00
N ILE A 22 0.61 10.20 10.70
CA ILE A 22 1.58 9.76 11.69
C ILE A 22 2.07 10.95 12.53
N GLU A 23 2.41 12.06 11.91
CA GLU A 23 2.81 13.28 12.60
C GLU A 23 1.72 13.75 13.57
N TYR A 24 0.48 13.73 13.11
CA TYR A 24 -0.66 14.07 13.97
C TYR A 24 -0.77 13.14 15.18
N LEU A 25 -0.64 11.82 14.98
CA LEU A 25 -0.70 10.85 16.07
C LEU A 25 0.47 10.99 17.04
N ASP A 26 1.67 11.31 16.54
CA ASP A 26 2.84 11.56 17.37
C ASP A 26 2.64 12.80 18.28
N GLU A 27 1.96 13.83 17.77
CA GLU A 27 1.68 15.05 18.54
C GLU A 27 0.51 14.91 19.52
N HIS A 28 -0.52 14.14 19.17
CA HIS A 28 -1.79 14.07 19.90
C HIS A 28 -2.03 12.74 20.61
N GLY A 29 -1.12 11.78 20.47
CA GLY A 29 -1.21 10.45 21.05
C GLY A 29 -1.80 9.41 20.10
N TRP A 30 -1.31 8.17 20.23
CA TRP A 30 -1.72 7.02 19.42
C TRP A 30 -2.93 6.32 20.05
N ASN A 31 -4.06 7.02 20.09
CA ASN A 31 -5.31 6.52 20.66
C ASN A 31 -6.51 6.65 19.70
N ASN A 32 -6.28 7.08 18.47
CA ASN A 32 -7.31 7.19 17.45
C ASN A 32 -7.23 6.00 16.50
N SER A 33 -7.95 4.93 16.83
CA SER A 33 -7.90 3.68 16.05
C SER A 33 -8.37 3.84 14.61
N SER A 34 -9.31 4.72 14.33
CA SER A 34 -9.78 4.99 12.97
C SER A 34 -8.69 5.61 12.11
N LEU A 35 -7.94 6.56 12.66
CA LEU A 35 -6.85 7.21 11.95
C LEU A 35 -5.67 6.25 11.75
N GLU A 36 -5.31 5.49 12.78
CA GLU A 36 -4.27 4.45 12.69
C GLU A 36 -4.55 3.45 11.58
N ARG A 37 -5.80 3.03 11.45
CA ARG A 37 -6.24 2.09 10.40
C ARG A 37 -6.17 2.70 9.01
N ASN A 38 -6.61 3.94 8.87
CA ASN A 38 -6.58 4.65 7.60
C ASN A 38 -5.16 4.77 7.03
N ILE A 39 -4.16 4.83 7.88
CA ILE A 39 -2.76 4.91 7.47
C ILE A 39 -2.40 3.70 6.60
N PHE A 40 -2.72 2.49 7.03
CA PHE A 40 -2.41 1.27 6.26
C PHE A 40 -3.12 1.25 4.90
N GLY A 41 -4.38 1.67 4.86
CA GLY A 41 -5.11 1.79 3.60
C GLY A 41 -4.45 2.77 2.63
N ARG A 42 -4.03 3.92 3.11
CA ARG A 42 -3.37 4.94 2.30
C ARG A 42 -1.99 4.51 1.82
N VAL A 43 -1.20 3.89 2.68
CA VAL A 43 0.11 3.35 2.32
C VAL A 43 -0.04 2.29 1.23
N TYR A 44 -0.96 1.36 1.39
CA TYR A 44 -1.21 0.30 0.40
C TYR A 44 -1.72 0.87 -0.92
N TYR A 45 -2.78 1.68 -0.88
CA TYR A 45 -3.37 2.22 -2.11
C TYR A 45 -2.40 3.14 -2.87
N GLY A 46 -1.66 3.97 -2.16
CA GLY A 46 -0.66 4.83 -2.79
C GLY A 46 0.40 4.02 -3.54
N THR A 47 0.91 2.98 -2.91
CA THR A 47 1.90 2.09 -3.51
C THR A 47 1.31 1.29 -4.68
N PHE A 48 0.16 0.69 -4.47
CA PHE A 48 -0.53 -0.11 -5.48
C PHE A 48 -0.86 0.70 -6.73
N LEU A 49 -1.43 1.88 -6.57
CA LEU A 49 -1.81 2.73 -7.69
C LEU A 49 -0.59 3.26 -8.43
N PHE A 50 0.49 3.57 -7.71
CA PHE A 50 1.76 3.96 -8.32
C PHE A 50 2.31 2.83 -9.21
N VAL A 51 2.36 1.62 -8.70
CA VAL A 51 2.85 0.45 -9.45
C VAL A 51 1.96 0.17 -10.66
N ARG A 52 0.64 0.23 -10.48
CA ARG A 52 -0.32 0.03 -11.57
C ARG A 52 -0.11 1.03 -12.70
N GLU A 53 0.04 2.30 -12.35
CA GLU A 53 0.31 3.36 -13.32
C GLU A 53 1.64 3.14 -14.04
N TRP A 54 2.68 2.78 -13.29
CA TRP A 54 3.99 2.49 -13.86
C TRP A 54 3.91 1.33 -14.89
N LEU A 55 3.26 0.23 -14.53
CA LEU A 55 3.09 -0.91 -15.43
C LEU A 55 2.28 -0.54 -16.66
N SER A 56 1.22 0.22 -16.50
CA SER A 56 0.39 0.69 -17.60
C SER A 56 1.17 1.56 -18.61
N ASN A 57 2.10 2.37 -18.12
CA ASN A 57 2.87 3.29 -18.95
C ASN A 57 4.14 2.68 -19.52
N ASN A 58 4.68 1.63 -18.93
CA ASN A 58 6.00 1.11 -19.27
C ASN A 58 6.01 -0.33 -19.77
N THR A 59 4.85 -0.98 -19.84
CA THR A 59 4.73 -2.35 -20.39
C THR A 59 3.61 -2.41 -21.40
N ASP A 60 3.76 -3.29 -22.40
CA ASP A 60 2.76 -3.50 -23.46
C ASP A 60 1.86 -4.69 -23.18
N ASP A 61 2.32 -5.63 -22.36
CA ASP A 61 1.66 -6.92 -22.15
C ASP A 61 0.88 -7.01 -20.83
N PHE A 62 0.99 -6.02 -19.95
CA PHE A 62 0.17 -5.97 -18.75
C PHE A 62 -1.15 -5.25 -19.03
N ASN A 63 -2.25 -5.97 -18.87
CA ASN A 63 -3.58 -5.44 -19.10
C ASN A 63 -4.22 -4.99 -17.75
N VAL A 64 -4.23 -3.68 -17.50
CA VAL A 64 -4.90 -3.08 -16.35
C VAL A 64 -6.40 -3.20 -16.53
N LYS A 65 -7.07 -3.86 -15.59
CA LYS A 65 -8.52 -4.08 -15.63
C LYS A 65 -9.32 -3.01 -14.88
N ASN A 66 -8.68 -2.21 -14.05
CA ASN A 66 -9.31 -1.18 -13.19
C ASN A 66 -10.42 -1.75 -12.28
N ASN A 67 -10.22 -2.97 -11.81
CA ASN A 67 -11.12 -3.62 -10.85
C ASN A 67 -10.31 -4.39 -9.79
N GLY A 68 -10.99 -5.13 -8.93
CA GLY A 68 -10.37 -5.87 -7.84
C GLY A 68 -9.35 -6.93 -8.27
N ASP A 69 -9.39 -7.40 -9.52
CA ASP A 69 -8.47 -8.40 -10.03
C ASP A 69 -7.03 -7.88 -10.11
N ASP A 70 -6.85 -6.57 -10.30
CA ASP A 70 -5.52 -5.96 -10.36
C ASP A 70 -4.73 -6.17 -9.07
N HIS A 71 -5.38 -6.25 -7.91
CA HIS A 71 -4.72 -6.51 -6.64
C HIS A 71 -4.01 -7.87 -6.59
N LYS A 72 -4.51 -8.84 -7.32
CA LYS A 72 -3.91 -10.16 -7.45
C LYS A 72 -2.97 -10.23 -8.66
N ASN A 73 -3.39 -9.64 -9.77
CA ASN A 73 -2.69 -9.75 -11.05
C ASN A 73 -1.38 -8.99 -11.06
N ILE A 74 -1.31 -7.83 -10.41
CA ILE A 74 -0.09 -7.00 -10.38
C ILE A 74 1.08 -7.71 -9.68
N PRO A 75 0.93 -8.24 -8.46
CA PRO A 75 2.04 -9.00 -7.85
C PRO A 75 2.47 -10.20 -8.69
N GLY A 76 1.51 -10.94 -9.26
CA GLY A 76 1.81 -12.08 -10.13
C GLY A 76 2.58 -11.70 -11.38
N TYR A 77 2.21 -10.61 -12.03
CA TYR A 77 2.93 -10.07 -13.19
C TYR A 77 4.36 -9.66 -12.83
N ILE A 78 4.55 -8.92 -11.74
CA ILE A 78 5.89 -8.49 -11.30
C ILE A 78 6.77 -9.70 -11.00
N LYS A 79 6.24 -10.70 -10.33
CA LYS A 79 6.99 -11.92 -10.01
C LYS A 79 7.51 -12.63 -11.26
N SER A 80 6.71 -12.72 -12.31
CA SER A 80 7.04 -13.47 -13.54
C SER A 80 7.68 -12.60 -14.62
N LYS A 81 7.33 -11.34 -14.73
CA LYS A 81 7.71 -10.44 -15.84
C LYS A 81 8.09 -9.04 -15.40
N GLY A 82 8.39 -8.83 -14.12
CA GLY A 82 8.77 -7.51 -13.62
C GLY A 82 10.05 -6.98 -14.25
N PRO A 83 10.30 -5.67 -14.12
CA PRO A 83 11.41 -4.99 -14.79
C PRO A 83 12.77 -5.18 -14.10
N PHE A 84 12.82 -5.95 -13.03
CA PHE A 84 14.01 -6.17 -12.21
C PHE A 84 14.59 -7.56 -12.45
N ASP A 85 15.69 -7.87 -11.75
CA ASP A 85 16.16 -9.25 -11.67
C ASP A 85 15.13 -10.15 -10.95
N GLU A 86 15.30 -11.45 -11.08
CA GLU A 86 14.35 -12.44 -10.55
C GLU A 86 14.15 -12.29 -9.04
N ASP A 87 15.23 -12.11 -8.29
CA ASP A 87 15.16 -11.97 -6.83
C ASP A 87 14.44 -10.69 -6.42
N THR A 88 14.73 -9.59 -7.07
CA THR A 88 14.09 -8.30 -6.81
C THR A 88 12.60 -8.33 -7.18
N ASN A 89 12.25 -8.92 -8.31
CA ASN A 89 10.85 -9.12 -8.70
C ASN A 89 10.07 -9.91 -7.65
N PHE A 90 10.68 -10.97 -7.12
CA PHE A 90 10.07 -11.77 -6.06
C PHE A 90 9.85 -10.93 -4.79
N ILE A 91 10.86 -10.18 -4.36
CA ILE A 91 10.79 -9.36 -3.15
C ILE A 91 9.72 -8.28 -3.29
N ILE A 92 9.64 -7.58 -4.41
CA ILE A 92 8.65 -6.54 -4.64
C ILE A 92 7.24 -7.13 -4.68
N SER A 93 7.04 -8.24 -5.36
CA SER A 93 5.78 -8.97 -5.38
C SER A 93 5.33 -9.36 -3.96
N ASP A 94 6.25 -9.92 -3.17
CA ASP A 94 5.99 -10.32 -1.80
C ASP A 94 5.65 -9.12 -0.89
N ASN A 95 6.38 -8.03 -1.05
CA ASN A 95 6.15 -6.81 -0.27
C ASN A 95 4.79 -6.16 -0.58
N LEU A 96 4.35 -6.18 -1.84
CA LEU A 96 3.01 -5.73 -2.21
C LEU A 96 1.93 -6.59 -1.53
N LYS A 97 2.13 -7.90 -1.49
CA LYS A 97 1.22 -8.82 -0.79
C LYS A 97 1.19 -8.57 0.71
N LYS A 98 2.34 -8.28 1.31
CA LYS A 98 2.44 -7.93 2.74
C LYS A 98 1.68 -6.64 3.06
N LEU A 99 1.83 -5.60 2.24
CA LEU A 99 1.10 -4.35 2.41
C LEU A 99 -0.42 -4.56 2.29
N ARG A 100 -0.86 -5.36 1.32
CA ARG A 100 -2.27 -5.71 1.17
C ARG A 100 -2.81 -6.45 2.38
N LYS A 101 -2.04 -7.38 2.92
CA LYS A 101 -2.40 -8.12 4.13
C LYS A 101 -2.54 -7.20 5.34
N LEU A 102 -1.61 -6.28 5.53
CA LEU A 102 -1.68 -5.29 6.61
C LEU A 102 -2.93 -4.41 6.47
N ARG A 103 -3.22 -3.94 5.26
CA ARG A 103 -4.45 -3.17 4.97
C ARG A 103 -5.70 -3.98 5.29
N ASN A 104 -5.76 -5.24 4.86
CA ASN A 104 -6.91 -6.10 5.13
C ASN A 104 -7.07 -6.37 6.63
N GLN A 105 -5.99 -6.60 7.34
CA GLN A 105 -6.01 -6.75 8.79
C GLN A 105 -6.51 -5.48 9.48
N ALA A 106 -6.04 -4.32 9.02
CA ALA A 106 -6.48 -3.04 9.55
C ALA A 106 -7.98 -2.79 9.29
N ASP A 107 -8.51 -3.17 8.13
CA ASP A 107 -9.91 -2.95 7.77
C ASP A 107 -10.87 -3.96 8.42
N TYR A 108 -10.45 -5.22 8.56
CA TYR A 108 -11.38 -6.31 8.88
C TYR A 108 -11.19 -6.95 10.26
N ASN A 109 -10.00 -6.89 10.85
CA ASN A 109 -9.74 -7.52 12.16
C ASN A 109 -10.18 -6.68 13.36
N LEU A 110 -10.91 -5.65 13.11
CA LEU A 110 -11.18 -4.58 14.06
C LEU A 110 -12.52 -4.63 14.70
N ILE A 111 -13.41 -5.45 14.17
CA ILE A 111 -14.83 -5.31 14.47
C ILE A 111 -15.23 -6.25 15.59
N ILE A 112 -14.39 -7.24 15.91
CA ILE A 112 -14.71 -8.17 16.98
C ILE A 112 -13.58 -8.13 18.00
N PRO A 113 -13.72 -7.30 19.06
CA PRO A 113 -12.93 -7.56 20.24
C PRO A 113 -13.29 -8.97 20.69
N ASN A 114 -12.32 -9.86 20.74
CA ASN A 114 -12.50 -11.10 21.44
C ASN A 114 -12.89 -10.70 22.89
N GLU A 115 -14.10 -11.08 23.31
CA GLU A 115 -14.62 -10.75 24.63
C GLU A 115 -13.67 -11.15 25.78
N ASN A 116 -12.77 -12.10 25.51
CA ASN A 116 -11.79 -12.63 26.45
C ASN A 116 -10.40 -12.01 26.35
N SER A 117 -10.10 -11.26 25.29
CA SER A 117 -8.89 -10.48 25.20
C SER A 117 -9.26 -9.03 24.94
N ARG A 118 -8.98 -8.17 25.91
CA ARG A 118 -9.06 -6.72 25.72
C ARG A 118 -7.95 -6.20 24.81
N GLU A 119 -7.24 -7.08 24.13
CA GLU A 119 -6.24 -6.75 23.16
C GLU A 119 -6.93 -6.49 21.81
N TYR A 120 -7.29 -5.24 21.59
CA TYR A 120 -7.43 -4.74 20.24
C TYR A 120 -6.08 -4.94 19.53
N ALA A 121 -6.10 -5.34 18.26
CA ALA A 121 -4.91 -5.23 17.44
C ALA A 121 -4.48 -3.75 17.45
N ARG A 122 -3.64 -3.39 18.37
CA ARG A 122 -3.07 -2.05 18.45
C ARG A 122 -1.91 -1.98 17.51
N TRP A 123 -2.13 -1.29 16.42
CA TRP A 123 -1.06 -0.92 15.54
C TRP A 123 -0.19 0.09 16.28
N ASN A 124 1.08 -0.19 16.39
CA ASN A 124 2.02 0.72 17.00
C ASN A 124 2.79 1.52 15.93
N HIS A 125 3.52 2.52 16.38
CA HIS A 125 4.35 3.36 15.52
C HIS A 125 5.33 2.54 14.67
N SER A 126 5.89 1.46 15.23
CA SER A 126 6.82 0.57 14.52
C SER A 126 6.15 -0.17 13.35
N ASP A 127 4.92 -0.68 13.54
CA ASP A 127 4.19 -1.38 12.48
C ASP A 127 3.91 -0.45 11.30
N VAL A 128 3.51 0.78 11.60
CA VAL A 128 3.20 1.79 10.59
C VAL A 128 4.46 2.22 9.84
N ASN A 129 5.55 2.46 10.55
CA ASN A 129 6.83 2.81 9.93
C ASN A 129 7.36 1.68 9.04
N ASN A 130 7.22 0.43 9.45
CA ASN A 130 7.59 -0.72 8.63
C ASN A 130 6.78 -0.77 7.32
N ALA A 131 5.48 -0.48 7.39
CA ALA A 131 4.63 -0.42 6.19
C ALA A 131 5.09 0.70 5.24
N ILE A 132 5.41 1.87 5.77
CA ILE A 132 5.92 2.99 4.97
C ILE A 132 7.27 2.64 4.35
N ASP A 133 8.17 2.01 5.09
CA ASP A 133 9.47 1.58 4.56
C ASP A 133 9.31 0.58 3.40
N LEU A 134 8.42 -0.40 3.53
CA LEU A 134 8.09 -1.31 2.44
C LEU A 134 7.56 -0.58 1.21
N ALA A 135 6.66 0.38 1.42
CA ALA A 135 6.09 1.18 0.33
C ALA A 135 7.16 2.02 -0.38
N GLU A 136 8.01 2.69 0.38
CA GLU A 136 9.10 3.51 -0.17
C GLU A 136 10.11 2.67 -0.94
N ASP A 137 10.48 1.50 -0.44
CA ASP A 137 11.38 0.57 -1.13
C ASP A 137 10.81 0.15 -2.48
N ILE A 138 9.52 -0.19 -2.54
CA ILE A 138 8.85 -0.54 -3.79
C ILE A 138 8.87 0.65 -4.76
N ILE A 139 8.43 1.81 -4.33
CA ILE A 139 8.35 3.02 -5.16
C ILE A 139 9.73 3.41 -5.68
N ASN A 140 10.74 3.44 -4.83
CA ASN A 140 12.09 3.80 -5.21
C ASN A 140 12.69 2.80 -6.21
N SER A 141 12.39 1.51 -6.07
CA SER A 141 12.82 0.51 -7.04
C SER A 141 12.30 0.80 -8.44
N PHE A 142 11.02 1.13 -8.57
CA PHE A 142 10.43 1.49 -9.87
C PHE A 142 10.94 2.82 -10.40
N ARG A 143 11.22 3.80 -9.56
CA ARG A 143 11.77 5.10 -9.98
C ARG A 143 13.19 4.99 -10.53
N ASN A 144 13.93 3.99 -10.11
CA ASN A 144 15.33 3.79 -10.49
C ASN A 144 15.50 2.82 -11.67
N VAL A 145 14.43 2.41 -12.31
CA VAL A 145 14.48 1.58 -13.51
C VAL A 145 15.04 2.35 -14.70
#